data_913bed162e3b4396186d957139c732a8
#
_entry.id   913bed162e3b4396186d957139c732a8
#
_cell.length_a   1.000
_cell.length_b   1.000
_cell.length_c   1.000
_cell.angle_alpha   90.00
_cell.angle_beta   90.00
_cell.angle_gamma   90.00
#
_symmetry.space_group_name_H-M   'P 1'
#
loop_
_entity.id
_entity.type
_entity.pdbx_description
1 polymer ?
#
loop_
_entity_poly.entity_id
_entity_poly.type
_entity_poly.pdbx_seq_one_letter_code
_entity_poly.pdbx_strand_id
1 'polypeptide(L)'
;HNYESPKQVIIDGQQRLTSLYAVMKGKKVINSKYDEKSIVISYCPVKNKFEVGYQATKKDPEWIYNISEVFTTSNITKLIINFTKRLDEYRSSKGETLSDEEQDLISENITALSNLKQHTLPVFDIKANAEEEDVSEIFVRVNSGGVALKQNDFILTLLSLYWDDGRR
;
A
#
# COMPACT_ATOMS: atom_id res chain seq x y z
N HIS A 1 24.38 7.57 -13.54
CA HIS A 1 22.94 7.88 -13.48
C HIS A 1 22.80 9.38 -13.34
N ASN A 2 22.27 10.05 -14.38
CA ASN A 2 21.88 11.44 -14.27
C ASN A 2 20.61 11.48 -13.41
N TYR A 3 20.77 11.84 -12.14
CA TYR A 3 19.63 12.16 -11.29
C TYR A 3 19.15 13.57 -11.72
N GLU A 4 18.01 13.64 -12.35
CA GLU A 4 17.31 14.93 -12.49
C GLU A 4 16.97 15.44 -11.10
N SER A 5 17.15 16.73 -10.87
CA SER A 5 16.73 17.37 -9.61
C SER A 5 15.23 17.13 -9.41
N PRO A 6 14.80 16.70 -8.22
CA PRO A 6 13.38 16.46 -7.97
C PRO A 6 12.60 17.74 -8.18
N LYS A 7 11.51 17.66 -8.95
CA LYS A 7 10.63 18.82 -9.20
C LYS A 7 9.77 19.17 -8.00
N GLN A 8 9.49 18.20 -7.15
CA GLN A 8 8.68 18.32 -5.95
C GLN A 8 9.21 17.36 -4.88
N VAL A 9 9.08 17.75 -3.62
CA VAL A 9 9.48 16.95 -2.47
C VAL A 9 8.24 16.61 -1.64
N ILE A 10 8.05 15.35 -1.33
CA ILE A 10 6.97 14.90 -0.45
C ILE A 10 7.40 15.16 1.00
N ILE A 11 6.68 16.02 1.71
CA ILE A 11 7.00 16.38 3.09
C ILE A 11 6.41 15.36 4.08
N ASP A 12 5.16 14.91 3.85
CA ASP A 12 4.50 13.91 4.70
C ASP A 12 4.08 12.67 3.92
N GLY A 13 4.03 11.56 4.62
CA GLY A 13 3.55 10.28 4.08
C GLY A 13 4.53 9.55 3.18
N GLN A 14 5.80 9.95 3.09
CA GLN A 14 6.81 9.32 2.23
C GLN A 14 6.85 7.80 2.39
N GLN A 15 6.93 7.29 3.63
CA GLN A 15 7.01 5.84 3.89
C GLN A 15 5.71 5.13 3.50
N ARG A 16 4.54 5.75 3.79
CA ARG A 16 3.22 5.20 3.44
C ARG A 16 3.05 5.11 1.92
N LEU A 17 3.39 6.19 1.21
CA LEU A 17 3.32 6.24 -0.25
C LEU A 17 4.31 5.29 -0.92
N THR A 18 5.54 5.20 -0.42
CA THR A 18 6.55 4.27 -0.92
C THR A 18 6.10 2.82 -0.75
N SER A 19 5.56 2.47 0.42
CA SER A 19 5.05 1.13 0.71
C SER A 19 3.84 0.80 -0.16
N LEU A 20 2.89 1.73 -0.29
CA LEU A 20 1.71 1.56 -1.13
C LEU A 20 2.10 1.38 -2.60
N TYR A 21 2.99 2.24 -3.12
CA TYR A 21 3.51 2.13 -4.48
C TYR A 21 4.21 0.80 -4.72
N ALA A 22 5.07 0.39 -3.79
CA ALA A 22 5.80 -0.88 -3.89
C ALA A 22 4.84 -2.07 -3.96
N VAL A 23 3.82 -2.11 -3.10
CA VAL A 23 2.79 -3.16 -3.10
C VAL A 23 1.97 -3.12 -4.39
N MET A 24 1.45 -1.96 -4.80
CA MET A 24 0.61 -1.84 -5.99
C MET A 24 1.36 -2.16 -7.29
N LYS A 25 2.66 -1.86 -7.35
CA LYS A 25 3.52 -2.12 -8.53
C LYS A 25 4.32 -3.42 -8.45
N GLY A 26 4.22 -4.17 -7.34
CA GLY A 26 5.02 -5.36 -7.12
C GLY A 26 6.53 -5.08 -7.09
N LYS A 27 6.93 -3.90 -6.60
CA LYS A 27 8.33 -3.48 -6.53
C LYS A 27 8.93 -3.82 -5.18
N LYS A 28 10.24 -4.04 -5.19
CA LYS A 28 11.00 -4.17 -3.95
C LYS A 28 11.32 -2.79 -3.38
N VAL A 29 11.47 -2.73 -2.08
CA VAL A 29 11.95 -1.56 -1.34
C VAL A 29 13.31 -1.85 -0.73
N ILE A 30 14.12 -0.81 -0.56
CA ILE A 30 15.41 -0.90 0.14
C ILE A 30 15.15 -0.60 1.61
N ASN A 31 15.58 -1.50 2.49
CA ASN A 31 15.47 -1.30 3.94
C ASN A 31 16.64 -0.45 4.47
N SER A 32 16.65 -0.17 5.79
CA SER A 32 17.73 0.59 6.46
C SER A 32 19.10 -0.09 6.42
N LYS A 33 19.16 -1.37 6.04
CA LYS A 33 20.42 -2.13 5.86
C LYS A 33 20.82 -2.23 4.39
N TYR A 34 20.19 -1.47 3.51
CA TYR A 34 20.38 -1.51 2.06
C TYR A 34 20.03 -2.85 1.39
N ASP A 35 19.28 -3.72 2.06
CA ASP A 35 18.78 -4.95 1.45
C ASP A 35 17.47 -4.68 0.68
N GLU A 36 17.34 -5.30 -0.49
CA GLU A 36 16.09 -5.31 -1.22
C GLU A 36 15.09 -6.27 -0.57
N LYS A 37 13.90 -5.76 -0.22
CA LYS A 37 12.79 -6.55 0.34
C LYS A 37 11.48 -6.30 -0.39
N SER A 38 10.69 -7.35 -0.54
CA SER A 38 9.31 -7.24 -1.00
C SER A 38 8.38 -7.03 0.19
N ILE A 39 7.48 -6.08 0.08
CA ILE A 39 6.36 -5.94 1.02
C ILE A 39 5.24 -6.83 0.49
N VAL A 40 4.92 -7.87 1.25
CA VAL A 40 3.84 -8.80 0.90
C VAL A 40 2.66 -8.59 1.83
N ILE A 41 1.53 -8.23 1.25
CA ILE A 41 0.24 -8.12 1.95
C ILE A 41 -0.67 -9.18 1.36
N SER A 42 -1.25 -9.99 2.22
CA SER A 42 -2.25 -11.00 1.87
C SER A 42 -3.65 -10.45 2.10
N TYR A 43 -4.59 -10.88 1.27
CA TYR A 43 -5.99 -10.50 1.32
C TYR A 43 -6.90 -11.72 1.28
N CYS A 44 -7.84 -11.80 2.22
CA CYS A 44 -8.89 -12.80 2.24
C CYS A 44 -10.21 -12.18 1.71
N PRO A 45 -10.62 -12.44 0.46
CA PRO A 45 -11.82 -11.85 -0.12
C PRO A 45 -13.11 -12.27 0.59
N VAL A 46 -13.16 -13.49 1.12
CA VAL A 46 -14.33 -14.02 1.86
C VAL A 46 -14.62 -13.19 3.11
N LYS A 47 -13.57 -12.80 3.83
CA LYS A 47 -13.66 -12.09 5.13
C LYS A 47 -13.40 -10.59 4.99
N ASN A 48 -13.10 -10.11 3.78
CA ASN A 48 -12.66 -8.74 3.49
C ASN A 48 -11.54 -8.27 4.45
N LYS A 49 -10.50 -9.11 4.64
CA LYS A 49 -9.46 -8.90 5.64
C LYS A 49 -8.07 -8.89 5.02
N PHE A 50 -7.22 -7.97 5.50
CA PHE A 50 -5.81 -7.90 5.13
C PHE A 50 -4.92 -8.41 6.25
N GLU A 51 -3.82 -9.07 5.88
CA GLU A 51 -2.75 -9.47 6.79
C GLU A 51 -1.38 -9.33 6.11
N VAL A 52 -0.32 -9.29 6.92
CA VAL A 52 1.04 -9.43 6.39
C VAL A 52 1.19 -10.82 5.77
N GLY A 53 1.78 -10.91 4.58
CA GLY A 53 2.00 -12.19 3.90
C GLY A 53 3.05 -13.04 4.61
N TYR A 54 2.65 -14.24 5.05
CA TYR A 54 3.52 -15.22 5.69
C TYR A 54 3.16 -16.65 5.21
N GLN A 55 3.89 -17.66 5.68
CA GLN A 55 3.75 -19.02 5.13
C GLN A 55 2.35 -19.62 5.28
N ALA A 56 1.62 -19.29 6.36
CA ALA A 56 0.27 -19.79 6.53
C ALA A 56 -0.69 -19.18 5.49
N THR A 57 -0.69 -17.84 5.30
CA THR A 57 -1.54 -17.19 4.29
C THR A 57 -1.17 -17.61 2.87
N LYS A 58 0.11 -18.00 2.62
CA LYS A 58 0.56 -18.51 1.32
C LYS A 58 -0.02 -19.88 0.99
N LYS A 59 -0.22 -20.72 2.01
CA LYS A 59 -0.73 -22.09 1.84
C LYS A 59 -2.25 -22.21 1.94
N ASP A 60 -2.89 -21.18 2.47
CA ASP A 60 -4.34 -21.15 2.69
C ASP A 60 -5.06 -20.69 1.42
N PRO A 61 -5.91 -21.52 0.81
CA PRO A 61 -6.67 -21.19 -0.40
C PRO A 61 -7.66 -20.04 -0.24
N GLU A 62 -8.06 -19.68 1.00
CA GLU A 62 -8.92 -18.53 1.26
C GLU A 62 -8.20 -17.17 1.04
N TRP A 63 -6.87 -17.19 0.87
CA TRP A 63 -6.08 -15.98 0.74
C TRP A 63 -5.52 -15.78 -0.67
N ILE A 64 -5.56 -14.55 -1.13
CA ILE A 64 -4.67 -14.01 -2.15
C ILE A 64 -3.39 -13.63 -1.42
N TYR A 65 -2.32 -14.42 -1.59
CA TYR A 65 -1.09 -14.28 -0.82
C TYR A 65 -0.42 -12.92 -1.00
N ASN A 66 -0.41 -12.42 -2.23
CA ASN A 66 0.21 -11.13 -2.55
C ASN A 66 -0.75 -10.29 -3.37
N ILE A 67 -1.31 -9.23 -2.75
CA ILE A 67 -2.26 -8.35 -3.42
C ILE A 67 -1.67 -7.63 -4.63
N SER A 68 -0.34 -7.59 -4.79
CA SER A 68 0.29 -7.01 -5.99
C SER A 68 -0.23 -7.68 -7.27
N GLU A 69 -0.58 -8.97 -7.24
CA GLU A 69 -1.14 -9.68 -8.40
C GLU A 69 -2.49 -9.10 -8.84
N VAL A 70 -3.31 -8.61 -7.89
CA VAL A 70 -4.60 -7.97 -8.19
C VAL A 70 -4.38 -6.64 -8.92
N PHE A 71 -3.35 -5.89 -8.55
CA PHE A 71 -3.05 -4.59 -9.15
C PHE A 71 -2.31 -4.71 -10.49
N THR A 72 -1.50 -5.75 -10.68
CA THR A 72 -0.65 -5.90 -11.87
C THR A 72 -1.28 -6.76 -12.95
N THR A 73 -2.35 -7.51 -12.64
CA THR A 73 -3.03 -8.33 -13.65
C THR A 73 -3.68 -7.48 -14.74
N SER A 74 -3.60 -7.95 -15.98
CA SER A 74 -4.34 -7.38 -17.11
C SER A 74 -5.77 -7.92 -17.22
N ASN A 75 -6.10 -8.99 -16.50
CA ASN A 75 -7.40 -9.65 -16.57
C ASN A 75 -7.90 -10.05 -15.17
N ILE A 76 -8.61 -9.13 -14.54
CA ILE A 76 -9.16 -9.33 -13.19
C ILE A 76 -10.22 -10.45 -13.16
N THR A 77 -11.03 -10.57 -14.21
CA THR A 77 -12.04 -11.63 -14.30
C THR A 77 -11.41 -13.01 -14.23
N LYS A 78 -10.30 -13.21 -14.96
CA LYS A 78 -9.56 -14.49 -14.92
C LYS A 78 -8.98 -14.76 -13.53
N LEU A 79 -8.50 -13.72 -12.83
CA LEU A 79 -8.00 -13.87 -11.46
C LEU A 79 -9.12 -14.31 -10.53
N ILE A 80 -10.30 -13.68 -10.61
CA ILE A 80 -11.49 -14.02 -9.82
C ILE A 80 -11.90 -15.49 -10.08
N ILE A 81 -12.05 -15.89 -11.34
CA ILE A 81 -12.43 -17.26 -11.72
C ILE A 81 -11.43 -18.29 -11.16
N ASN A 82 -10.13 -18.01 -11.28
CA ASN A 82 -9.11 -18.91 -10.75
C ASN A 82 -9.13 -19.00 -9.22
N PHE A 83 -9.40 -17.89 -8.54
CA PHE A 83 -9.51 -17.84 -7.10
C PHE A 83 -10.73 -18.63 -6.60
N THR A 84 -11.92 -18.37 -7.15
CA THR A 84 -13.18 -19.05 -6.77
C THR A 84 -13.10 -20.54 -7.05
N LYS A 85 -12.56 -20.95 -8.20
CA LYS A 85 -12.35 -22.37 -8.53
C LYS A 85 -11.44 -23.06 -7.52
N ARG A 86 -10.30 -22.48 -7.20
CA ARG A 86 -9.36 -23.02 -6.20
C ARG A 86 -10.01 -23.16 -4.82
N LEU A 87 -10.78 -22.16 -4.42
CA LEU A 87 -11.48 -22.13 -3.14
C LEU A 87 -12.59 -23.19 -3.08
N ASP A 88 -13.35 -23.35 -4.16
CA ASP A 88 -14.42 -24.35 -4.25
C ASP A 88 -13.85 -25.78 -4.22
N GLU A 89 -12.77 -26.05 -4.94
CA GLU A 89 -12.05 -27.32 -4.89
C GLU A 89 -11.57 -27.64 -3.45
N TYR A 90 -11.05 -26.64 -2.74
CA TYR A 90 -10.61 -26.81 -1.37
C TYR A 90 -11.77 -27.09 -0.41
N ARG A 91 -12.88 -26.35 -0.51
CA ARG A 91 -14.08 -26.57 0.32
C ARG A 91 -14.75 -27.89 0.01
N SER A 92 -14.86 -28.26 -1.24
CA SER A 92 -15.37 -29.56 -1.67
C SER A 92 -14.59 -30.73 -1.07
N SER A 93 -13.26 -30.60 -0.92
CA SER A 93 -12.42 -31.59 -0.24
C SER A 93 -12.74 -31.75 1.25
N LYS A 94 -13.42 -30.77 1.85
CA LYS A 94 -13.90 -30.78 3.24
C LYS A 94 -15.39 -31.09 3.38
N GLY A 95 -16.08 -31.36 2.27
CA GLY A 95 -17.53 -31.59 2.25
C GLY A 95 -18.37 -30.30 2.33
N GLU A 96 -17.76 -29.16 2.06
CA GLU A 96 -18.42 -27.86 1.99
C GLU A 96 -18.54 -27.43 0.53
N THR A 97 -19.49 -26.55 0.21
CA THR A 97 -19.68 -25.96 -1.11
C THR A 97 -19.62 -24.44 -1.02
N LEU A 98 -19.11 -23.80 -2.05
CA LEU A 98 -19.11 -22.33 -2.17
C LEU A 98 -20.46 -21.91 -2.75
N SER A 99 -21.25 -21.13 -2.00
CA SER A 99 -22.55 -20.65 -2.48
C SER A 99 -22.40 -19.56 -3.55
N ASP A 100 -23.44 -19.32 -4.33
CA ASP A 100 -23.45 -18.29 -5.36
C ASP A 100 -23.28 -16.88 -4.71
N GLU A 101 -23.90 -16.63 -3.54
CA GLU A 101 -23.76 -15.39 -2.80
C GLU A 101 -22.34 -15.16 -2.31
N GLU A 102 -21.62 -16.21 -1.89
CA GLU A 102 -20.21 -16.11 -1.52
C GLU A 102 -19.33 -15.84 -2.73
N GLN A 103 -19.63 -16.42 -3.89
CA GLN A 103 -18.92 -16.16 -5.13
C GLN A 103 -19.06 -14.70 -5.57
N ASP A 104 -20.28 -14.17 -5.49
CA ASP A 104 -20.58 -12.76 -5.80
C ASP A 104 -19.81 -11.83 -4.85
N LEU A 105 -19.87 -12.08 -3.54
CA LEU A 105 -19.14 -11.31 -2.53
C LEU A 105 -17.63 -11.30 -2.79
N ILE A 106 -17.05 -12.45 -3.12
CA ILE A 106 -15.62 -12.59 -3.48
C ILE A 106 -15.30 -11.74 -4.70
N SER A 107 -16.15 -11.82 -5.72
CA SER A 107 -15.98 -11.06 -6.97
C SER A 107 -16.04 -9.55 -6.73
N GLU A 108 -17.01 -9.09 -5.95
CA GLU A 108 -17.14 -7.69 -5.55
C GLU A 108 -15.91 -7.21 -4.77
N ASN A 109 -15.47 -7.96 -3.77
CA ASN A 109 -14.34 -7.62 -2.92
C ASN A 109 -13.01 -7.55 -3.68
N ILE A 110 -12.75 -8.50 -4.59
CA ILE A 110 -11.55 -8.48 -5.44
C ILE A 110 -11.62 -7.31 -6.44
N THR A 111 -12.79 -7.04 -7.00
CA THR A 111 -12.99 -5.92 -7.92
C THR A 111 -12.80 -4.58 -7.21
N ALA A 112 -13.37 -4.43 -6.01
CA ALA A 112 -13.19 -3.24 -5.18
C ALA A 112 -11.70 -3.01 -4.85
N LEU A 113 -10.97 -4.06 -4.48
CA LEU A 113 -9.52 -3.98 -4.27
C LEU A 113 -8.80 -3.53 -5.54
N SER A 114 -9.10 -4.10 -6.70
CA SER A 114 -8.51 -3.71 -7.98
C SER A 114 -8.76 -2.25 -8.33
N ASN A 115 -9.94 -1.73 -7.99
CA ASN A 115 -10.34 -0.34 -8.29
C ASN A 115 -9.62 0.69 -7.41
N LEU A 116 -8.97 0.29 -6.31
CA LEU A 116 -8.15 1.21 -5.50
C LEU A 116 -7.04 1.90 -6.31
N LYS A 117 -6.56 1.28 -7.40
CA LYS A 117 -5.58 1.93 -8.29
C LYS A 117 -6.10 3.20 -8.99
N GLN A 118 -7.42 3.39 -9.04
CA GLN A 118 -8.07 4.57 -9.61
C GLN A 118 -8.41 5.62 -8.55
N HIS A 119 -8.19 5.27 -7.27
CA HIS A 119 -8.47 6.20 -6.18
C HIS A 119 -7.48 7.35 -6.18
N THR A 120 -8.00 8.57 -6.16
CA THR A 120 -7.18 9.79 -6.11
C THR A 120 -6.85 10.12 -4.65
N LEU A 121 -5.58 10.41 -4.39
CA LEU A 121 -5.15 10.94 -3.10
C LEU A 121 -5.15 12.46 -3.16
N PRO A 122 -5.76 13.16 -2.20
CA PRO A 122 -5.65 14.61 -2.13
C PRO A 122 -4.19 14.99 -1.83
N VAL A 123 -3.67 15.93 -2.59
CA VAL A 123 -2.32 16.48 -2.40
C VAL A 123 -2.45 17.96 -2.08
N PHE A 124 -1.79 18.39 -1.01
CA PHE A 124 -1.64 19.80 -0.71
C PHE A 124 -0.28 20.27 -1.25
N ASP A 125 -0.30 21.15 -2.25
CA ASP A 125 0.90 21.65 -2.89
C ASP A 125 1.32 22.97 -2.26
N ILE A 126 2.52 23.00 -1.66
CA ILE A 126 3.10 24.19 -1.04
C ILE A 126 4.01 24.84 -2.08
N LYS A 127 3.82 26.13 -2.32
CA LYS A 127 4.62 26.88 -3.30
C LYS A 127 6.09 26.94 -2.87
N ALA A 128 6.98 26.88 -3.86
CA ALA A 128 8.43 26.91 -3.63
C ALA A 128 8.96 28.18 -2.95
N ASN A 129 8.17 29.26 -2.94
CA ASN A 129 8.51 30.53 -2.27
C ASN A 129 7.86 30.67 -0.89
N ALA A 130 7.24 29.61 -0.33
CA ALA A 130 6.73 29.64 1.04
C ALA A 130 7.90 29.72 2.02
N GLU A 131 7.71 30.52 3.08
CA GLU A 131 8.70 30.64 4.15
C GLU A 131 8.67 29.37 5.03
N GLU A 132 9.77 29.08 5.73
CA GLU A 132 9.89 27.88 6.57
C GLU A 132 8.82 27.84 7.68
N GLU A 133 8.45 29.00 8.21
CA GLU A 133 7.41 29.14 9.22
C GLU A 133 6.04 28.71 8.66
N ASP A 134 5.70 29.15 7.44
CA ASP A 134 4.46 28.77 6.76
C ASP A 134 4.38 27.26 6.52
N VAL A 135 5.47 26.65 6.04
CA VAL A 135 5.56 25.21 5.81
C VAL A 135 5.34 24.46 7.12
N SER A 136 5.95 24.92 8.21
CA SER A 136 5.82 24.32 9.54
C SER A 136 4.39 24.42 10.06
N GLU A 137 3.75 25.58 9.91
CA GLU A 137 2.37 25.79 10.35
C GLU A 137 1.38 24.90 9.56
N ILE A 138 1.52 24.84 8.24
CA ILE A 138 0.71 23.99 7.37
C ILE A 138 0.87 22.53 7.77
N PHE A 139 2.12 22.08 8.00
CA PHE A 139 2.41 20.70 8.39
C PHE A 139 1.73 20.34 9.73
N VAL A 140 1.81 21.22 10.73
CA VAL A 140 1.14 21.03 12.01
C VAL A 140 -0.38 21.00 11.85
N ARG A 141 -0.97 21.89 11.07
CA ARG A 141 -2.42 21.95 10.83
C ARG A 141 -2.95 20.72 10.14
N VAL A 142 -2.28 20.27 9.08
CA VAL A 142 -2.68 19.06 8.31
C VAL A 142 -2.64 17.83 9.21
N ASN A 143 -1.65 17.73 10.09
CA ASN A 143 -1.48 16.59 10.98
C ASN A 143 -2.29 16.67 12.28
N SER A 144 -2.76 17.85 12.68
CA SER A 144 -3.57 18.04 13.91
C SER A 144 -4.97 17.40 13.81
N GLY A 145 -5.48 17.16 12.60
CA GLY A 145 -6.74 16.46 12.37
C GLY A 145 -6.64 14.93 12.40
N GLY A 146 -5.43 14.36 12.56
CA GLY A 146 -5.13 12.93 12.57
C GLY A 146 -4.50 12.44 13.89
N VAL A 147 -3.73 11.35 13.79
CA VAL A 147 -2.88 10.91 14.91
C VAL A 147 -1.78 11.94 15.09
N ALA A 148 -1.71 12.56 16.28
CA ALA A 148 -0.73 13.61 16.58
C ALA A 148 0.70 13.10 16.29
N LEU A 149 1.39 13.78 15.36
CA LEU A 149 2.80 13.53 15.11
C LEU A 149 3.57 13.84 16.40
N LYS A 150 4.48 12.97 16.77
CA LYS A 150 5.41 13.27 17.86
C LYS A 150 6.28 14.44 17.39
N GLN A 151 6.44 15.43 18.26
CA GLN A 151 7.24 16.62 17.99
C GLN A 151 8.65 16.28 17.46
N ASN A 152 9.19 15.14 17.87
CA ASN A 152 10.48 14.63 17.39
C ASN A 152 10.48 14.25 15.91
N ASP A 153 9.37 13.68 15.40
CA ASP A 153 9.27 13.27 13.98
C ASP A 153 9.20 14.50 13.07
N PHE A 154 8.57 15.57 13.55
CA PHE A 154 8.53 16.86 12.88
C PHE A 154 9.92 17.51 12.81
N ILE A 155 10.64 17.57 13.94
CA ILE A 155 12.00 18.13 14.00
C ILE A 155 12.95 17.33 13.11
N LEU A 156 12.87 15.99 13.10
CA LEU A 156 13.68 15.14 12.22
C LEU A 156 13.38 15.39 10.75
N THR A 157 12.11 15.63 10.38
CA THR A 157 11.73 15.93 9.00
C THR A 157 12.30 17.29 8.57
N LEU A 158 12.21 18.32 9.41
CA LEU A 158 12.83 19.63 9.14
C LEU A 158 14.35 19.52 9.02
N LEU A 159 15.01 18.84 9.95
CA LEU A 159 16.46 18.63 9.90
C LEU A 159 16.89 17.88 8.63
N SER A 160 16.09 16.91 8.17
CA SER A 160 16.40 16.18 6.93
C SER A 160 16.28 17.05 5.66
N LEU A 161 15.51 18.14 5.70
CA LEU A 161 15.36 19.08 4.59
C LEU A 161 16.49 20.11 4.54
N TYR A 162 16.96 20.55 5.70
CA TYR A 162 17.88 21.71 5.82
C TYR A 162 19.29 21.35 6.25
N TRP A 163 19.56 20.12 6.66
CA TRP A 163 20.87 19.69 7.13
C TRP A 163 21.57 18.80 6.10
N ASP A 164 22.35 19.40 5.24
CA ASP A 164 23.09 18.71 4.17
C ASP A 164 24.10 17.68 4.69
N ASP A 165 24.71 17.92 5.86
CA ASP A 165 25.68 17.01 6.48
C ASP A 165 25.03 15.79 7.18
N GLY A 166 23.75 15.86 7.52
CA GLY A 166 23.00 14.76 8.13
C GLY A 166 22.53 13.68 7.16
N ARG A 167 22.79 13.84 5.86
CA ARG A 167 22.43 12.88 4.79
C ARG A 167 23.52 11.88 4.44
N ARG A 168 24.68 11.92 5.11
CA ARG A 168 25.82 11.01 4.88
C ARG A 168 25.79 9.80 5.79
#